data_b79984a0738000508b9e0e9ca300d631
#
_entry.id   b79984a0738000508b9e0e9ca300d631
#
_cell.length_a   1.000
_cell.length_b   1.000
_cell.length_c   1.000
_cell.angle_alpha   90.00
_cell.angle_beta   90.00
_cell.angle_gamma   90.00
#
_symmetry.space_group_name_H-M   'P 1'
#
loop_
_entity.id
_entity.type
_entity.pdbx_description
1 polymer ?
#
loop_
_entity_poly.entity_id
_entity_poly.type
_entity_poly.pdbx_seq_one_letter_code
_entity_poly.pdbx_strand_id
1 'polypeptide(L)'
;MKNFVWRWKVEFQWHTLSSVRIQTANFVKSAVQLSDYPQSDLPEFAFIGRSNVGKSSLINLLTNKDGLARVSKTPGRTREINFFKINGNWGLVDLPGYGYAKLSKSQRDQFNEFVSEYLVERQNLCGTFVLIDSRHSPQKIDLAFVSWLIEAELPFAIIFTKTDKSKPKVVKKNVGLFLEAMKEFSEGAPVAFETSITTRAGRKEVLGFVETAIGRL
;
A
#
# COMPACT_ATOMS: atom_id res chain seq x y z
N MET A 1 -19.72 11.78 9.35
CA MET A 1 -18.90 11.96 10.57
C MET A 1 -17.79 10.93 10.54
N LYS A 2 -16.67 11.26 9.87
CA LYS A 2 -15.56 10.31 9.65
C LYS A 2 -14.36 10.70 10.51
N ASN A 3 -14.42 10.43 11.82
CA ASN A 3 -13.25 10.53 12.72
C ASN A 3 -12.38 9.26 12.65
N PHE A 4 -12.02 8.80 11.46
CA PHE A 4 -11.34 7.52 11.27
C PHE A 4 -9.82 7.62 11.07
N VAL A 5 -9.30 8.77 10.64
CA VAL A 5 -7.91 8.93 10.19
C VAL A 5 -6.88 8.77 11.31
N TRP A 6 -7.21 9.14 12.53
CA TRP A 6 -6.31 9.10 13.69
C TRP A 6 -6.48 7.87 14.58
N ARG A 7 -7.49 7.06 14.35
CA ARG A 7 -7.79 5.86 15.17
C ARG A 7 -6.72 4.77 15.07
N TRP A 8 -5.87 4.81 14.04
CA TRP A 8 -4.74 3.89 13.86
C TRP A 8 -3.50 4.32 14.66
N LYS A 9 -3.45 5.55 15.18
CA LYS A 9 -2.30 6.11 15.89
C LYS A 9 -2.17 5.69 17.35
N VAL A 10 -3.25 5.41 18.06
CA VAL A 10 -3.22 5.49 19.53
C VAL A 10 -3.06 4.15 20.24
N GLU A 11 -3.39 3.01 19.61
CA GLU A 11 -3.46 1.73 20.37
C GLU A 11 -3.00 0.51 19.58
N PHE A 12 -2.02 0.64 18.69
CA PHE A 12 -1.43 -0.57 18.12
C PHE A 12 -0.45 -1.19 19.12
N GLN A 13 -1.00 -1.81 20.17
CA GLN A 13 -0.22 -2.70 21.03
C GLN A 13 -0.02 -4.00 20.26
N TRP A 14 1.23 -4.31 19.98
CA TRP A 14 1.68 -5.55 19.32
C TRP A 14 1.46 -6.78 20.22
N HIS A 15 0.27 -6.93 20.80
CA HIS A 15 -0.05 -8.08 21.61
C HIS A 15 -0.37 -9.26 20.72
N THR A 16 0.57 -10.21 20.74
CA THR A 16 0.46 -11.55 20.15
C THR A 16 -0.02 -11.53 18.69
N LEU A 17 0.93 -11.30 17.77
CA LEU A 17 0.72 -11.59 16.35
C LEU A 17 0.36 -13.06 16.21
N SER A 18 -0.92 -13.38 16.14
CA SER A 18 -1.37 -14.67 15.66
C SER A 18 -0.73 -14.87 14.29
N SER A 19 -0.27 -16.07 13.99
CA SER A 19 0.37 -16.35 12.71
C SER A 19 -0.68 -16.33 11.60
N VAL A 20 -0.96 -15.13 11.06
CA VAL A 20 -1.91 -15.00 9.94
C VAL A 20 -1.48 -15.90 8.80
N ARG A 21 -2.22 -16.95 8.57
CA ARG A 21 -1.98 -17.88 7.48
C ARG A 21 -2.85 -17.54 6.29
N ILE A 22 -2.23 -17.13 5.19
CA ILE A 22 -2.95 -17.05 3.93
C ILE A 22 -3.11 -18.45 3.36
N GLN A 23 -4.35 -18.92 3.32
CA GLN A 23 -4.72 -20.23 2.77
C GLN A 23 -5.09 -20.11 1.29
N THR A 24 -5.83 -19.07 0.96
CA THR A 24 -6.28 -18.81 -0.41
C THR A 24 -6.03 -17.37 -0.82
N ALA A 25 -5.61 -17.16 -2.06
CA ALA A 25 -5.48 -15.86 -2.69
C ALA A 25 -5.87 -16.01 -4.16
N ASN A 26 -6.99 -15.41 -4.56
CA ASN A 26 -7.55 -15.57 -5.89
C ASN A 26 -7.69 -14.21 -6.55
N PHE A 27 -7.26 -14.13 -7.81
CA PHE A 27 -7.56 -12.99 -8.66
C PHE A 27 -9.07 -12.95 -8.92
N VAL A 28 -9.67 -11.77 -8.76
CA VAL A 28 -11.10 -11.57 -9.00
C VAL A 28 -11.28 -10.96 -10.39
N LYS A 29 -10.78 -9.75 -10.60
CA LYS A 29 -10.82 -9.04 -11.89
C LYS A 29 -9.87 -7.85 -11.91
N SER A 30 -9.63 -7.32 -13.10
CA SER A 30 -9.08 -5.99 -13.31
C SER A 30 -10.20 -5.00 -13.65
N ALA A 31 -10.05 -3.76 -13.22
CA ALA A 31 -10.98 -2.67 -13.52
C ALA A 31 -10.24 -1.45 -14.06
N VAL A 32 -10.87 -0.75 -15.00
CA VAL A 32 -10.35 0.49 -15.62
C VAL A 32 -11.27 1.69 -15.36
N GLN A 33 -12.43 1.45 -14.76
CA GLN A 33 -13.43 2.45 -14.40
C GLN A 33 -14.26 1.97 -13.21
N LEU A 34 -14.95 2.88 -12.53
CA LEU A 34 -15.72 2.63 -11.31
C LEU A 34 -16.79 1.52 -11.50
N SER A 35 -17.49 1.53 -12.64
CA SER A 35 -18.51 0.52 -12.95
C SER A 35 -17.99 -0.91 -13.06
N ASP A 36 -16.69 -1.08 -13.24
CA ASP A 36 -16.04 -2.39 -13.33
C ASP A 36 -15.66 -2.96 -11.97
N TYR A 37 -15.77 -2.19 -10.89
CA TYR A 37 -15.36 -2.66 -9.56
C TYR A 37 -16.22 -3.84 -9.11
N PRO A 38 -15.60 -4.86 -8.47
CA PRO A 38 -16.37 -5.98 -7.96
C PRO A 38 -17.36 -5.50 -6.90
N GLN A 39 -18.59 -6.00 -6.98
CA GLN A 39 -19.59 -5.82 -5.94
C GLN A 39 -19.20 -6.72 -4.76
N SER A 40 -18.77 -6.13 -3.67
CA SER A 40 -18.29 -6.84 -2.49
C SER A 40 -18.33 -5.95 -1.26
N ASP A 41 -18.82 -6.49 -0.14
CA ASP A 41 -18.80 -5.83 1.17
C ASP A 41 -17.57 -6.23 2.00
N LEU A 42 -16.67 -7.03 1.42
CA LEU A 42 -15.45 -7.43 2.11
C LEU A 42 -14.54 -6.23 2.33
N PRO A 43 -13.92 -6.10 3.52
CA PRO A 43 -12.93 -5.06 3.78
C PRO A 43 -11.77 -5.14 2.79
N GLU A 44 -11.40 -4.02 2.20
CA GLU A 44 -10.34 -3.93 1.21
C GLU A 44 -9.12 -3.18 1.75
N PHE A 45 -7.94 -3.66 1.38
CA PHE A 45 -6.66 -3.00 1.63
C PHE A 45 -5.94 -2.77 0.30
N ALA A 46 -5.72 -1.49 -0.02
CA ALA A 46 -5.07 -1.09 -1.25
C ALA A 46 -3.55 -1.00 -1.10
N PHE A 47 -2.83 -1.37 -2.14
CA PHE A 47 -1.37 -1.29 -2.23
C PHE A 47 -0.99 -0.37 -3.37
N ILE A 48 -0.21 0.67 -3.07
CA ILE A 48 0.22 1.66 -4.06
C ILE A 48 1.67 2.07 -3.81
N GLY A 49 2.33 2.60 -4.81
CA GLY A 49 3.70 3.11 -4.71
C GLY A 49 4.25 3.43 -6.09
N ARG A 50 5.47 3.95 -6.15
CA ARG A 50 6.10 4.24 -7.45
C ARG A 50 6.34 2.98 -8.28
N SER A 51 6.40 3.16 -9.59
CA SER A 51 6.86 2.09 -10.49
C SER A 51 8.17 1.48 -10.00
N ASN A 52 8.24 0.15 -10.02
CA ASN A 52 9.41 -0.63 -9.60
C ASN A 52 9.77 -0.51 -8.11
N VAL A 53 8.88 -0.03 -7.26
CA VAL A 53 9.07 -0.02 -5.80
C VAL A 53 9.12 -1.44 -5.20
N GLY A 54 8.57 -2.42 -5.90
CA GLY A 54 8.50 -3.82 -5.45
C GLY A 54 7.09 -4.27 -5.05
N LYS A 55 6.04 -3.53 -5.45
CA LYS A 55 4.64 -3.76 -5.07
C LYS A 55 4.16 -5.17 -5.42
N SER A 56 4.23 -5.59 -6.68
CA SER A 56 3.78 -6.93 -7.10
C SER A 56 4.59 -8.04 -6.42
N SER A 57 5.89 -7.84 -6.19
CA SER A 57 6.72 -8.81 -5.47
C SER A 57 6.32 -8.91 -3.99
N LEU A 58 5.97 -7.78 -3.35
CA LEU A 58 5.46 -7.78 -1.98
C LEU A 58 4.10 -8.46 -1.90
N ILE A 59 3.18 -8.19 -2.82
CA ILE A 59 1.87 -8.86 -2.88
C ILE A 59 2.05 -10.37 -3.00
N ASN A 60 2.93 -10.84 -3.87
CA ASN A 60 3.23 -12.27 -4.00
C ASN A 60 3.83 -12.85 -2.70
N LEU A 61 4.72 -12.11 -2.03
CA LEU A 61 5.26 -12.50 -0.73
C LEU A 61 4.16 -12.59 0.35
N LEU A 62 3.30 -11.58 0.46
CA LEU A 62 2.23 -11.56 1.46
C LEU A 62 1.28 -12.72 1.28
N THR A 63 0.87 -12.97 0.05
CA THR A 63 -0.07 -14.04 -0.31
C THR A 63 0.57 -15.44 -0.36
N ASN A 64 1.90 -15.51 -0.31
CA ASN A 64 2.67 -16.74 -0.51
C ASN A 64 2.30 -17.46 -1.82
N LYS A 65 2.05 -16.67 -2.87
CA LYS A 65 1.64 -17.17 -4.19
C LYS A 65 2.41 -16.46 -5.28
N ASP A 66 3.36 -17.18 -5.88
CA ASP A 66 4.16 -16.64 -6.97
C ASP A 66 3.28 -16.35 -8.19
N GLY A 67 3.53 -15.19 -8.80
CA GLY A 67 2.84 -14.78 -10.03
C GLY A 67 1.37 -14.36 -9.84
N LEU A 68 0.84 -14.27 -8.62
CA LEU A 68 -0.51 -13.75 -8.37
C LEU A 68 -0.62 -12.31 -8.89
N ALA A 69 0.24 -11.43 -8.43
CA ALA A 69 0.41 -10.11 -9.02
C ALA A 69 1.54 -10.16 -10.06
N ARG A 70 1.24 -9.74 -11.30
CA ARG A 70 2.20 -9.77 -12.39
C ARG A 70 3.32 -8.76 -12.16
N VAL A 71 4.55 -9.23 -12.14
CA VAL A 71 5.74 -8.37 -12.08
C VAL A 71 6.03 -7.86 -13.49
N SER A 72 5.61 -6.63 -13.80
CA SER A 72 5.96 -6.01 -15.09
C SER A 72 7.35 -5.41 -15.04
N LYS A 73 8.20 -5.78 -16.01
CA LYS A 73 9.50 -5.12 -16.24
C LYS A 73 9.37 -3.80 -17.01
N THR A 74 8.23 -3.56 -17.64
CA THR A 74 7.97 -2.36 -18.45
C THR A 74 7.09 -1.37 -17.69
N PRO A 75 7.59 -0.19 -17.33
CA PRO A 75 6.82 0.84 -16.68
C PRO A 75 5.66 1.34 -17.58
N GLY A 76 4.50 1.63 -17.02
CA GLY A 76 3.41 2.32 -17.72
C GLY A 76 2.37 1.45 -18.42
N ARG A 77 2.43 0.12 -18.29
CA ARG A 77 1.43 -0.78 -18.91
C ARG A 77 0.19 -1.04 -18.07
N THR A 78 0.28 -0.96 -16.75
CA THR A 78 -0.86 -1.29 -15.89
C THR A 78 -1.61 0.00 -15.54
N ARG A 79 -2.68 0.27 -16.25
CA ARG A 79 -3.67 1.31 -15.93
C ARG A 79 -4.88 0.71 -15.20
N GLU A 80 -4.77 -0.51 -14.73
CA GLU A 80 -5.85 -1.29 -14.16
C GLU A 80 -5.66 -1.41 -12.66
N ILE A 81 -6.75 -1.37 -11.93
CA ILE A 81 -6.84 -1.78 -10.54
C ILE A 81 -7.10 -3.28 -10.52
N ASN A 82 -6.25 -4.05 -9.84
CA ASN A 82 -6.42 -5.49 -9.76
C ASN A 82 -6.95 -5.89 -8.39
N PHE A 83 -8.06 -6.61 -8.38
CA PHE A 83 -8.73 -7.07 -7.18
C PHE A 83 -8.42 -8.54 -6.92
N PHE A 84 -8.05 -8.85 -5.67
CA PHE A 84 -7.77 -10.21 -5.21
C PHE A 84 -8.58 -10.48 -3.95
N LYS A 85 -9.16 -11.68 -3.85
CA LYS A 85 -9.87 -12.15 -2.66
C LYS A 85 -8.96 -13.06 -1.84
N ILE A 86 -8.76 -12.71 -0.59
CA ILE A 86 -7.84 -13.39 0.32
C ILE A 86 -8.64 -14.10 1.42
N ASN A 87 -8.35 -15.38 1.63
CA ASN A 87 -9.01 -16.24 2.63
C ASN A 87 -10.55 -16.20 2.59
N GLY A 88 -11.12 -15.67 1.51
CA GLY A 88 -12.57 -15.51 1.39
C GLY A 88 -13.17 -14.37 2.19
N ASN A 89 -12.41 -13.64 3.01
CA ASN A 89 -12.90 -12.69 4.00
C ASN A 89 -12.36 -11.27 3.87
N TRP A 90 -11.39 -10.98 2.99
CA TRP A 90 -10.94 -9.62 2.69
C TRP A 90 -10.40 -9.48 1.27
N GLY A 91 -10.34 -8.25 0.80
CA GLY A 91 -9.83 -7.87 -0.52
C GLY A 91 -8.44 -7.24 -0.43
N LEU A 92 -7.49 -7.74 -1.24
CA LEU A 92 -6.24 -7.07 -1.54
C LEU A 92 -6.39 -6.39 -2.87
N VAL A 93 -6.06 -5.09 -2.95
CA VAL A 93 -6.22 -4.30 -4.17
C VAL A 93 -4.88 -3.73 -4.62
N ASP A 94 -4.45 -4.14 -5.80
CA ASP A 94 -3.21 -3.69 -6.41
C ASP A 94 -3.51 -2.47 -7.29
N LEU A 95 -3.24 -1.28 -6.76
CA LEU A 95 -3.41 -0.04 -7.50
C LEU A 95 -2.25 0.18 -8.47
N PRO A 96 -2.51 0.80 -9.62
CA PRO A 96 -1.43 1.17 -10.52
C PRO A 96 -0.47 2.15 -9.80
N GLY A 97 0.83 2.01 -10.08
CA GLY A 97 1.86 2.84 -9.43
C GLY A 97 1.84 4.28 -9.92
N TYR A 98 2.23 5.25 -9.10
CA TYR A 98 2.40 6.64 -9.50
C TYR A 98 3.82 6.95 -9.99
N GLY A 99 4.03 8.18 -10.50
CA GLY A 99 5.38 8.67 -10.85
C GLY A 99 5.92 8.18 -12.19
N TYR A 100 5.05 7.90 -13.14
CA TYR A 100 5.48 7.58 -14.51
C TYR A 100 6.04 8.80 -15.23
N ALA A 101 7.37 8.92 -15.31
CA ALA A 101 8.05 10.03 -16.00
C ALA A 101 7.76 10.11 -17.51
N LYS A 102 7.30 9.00 -18.10
CA LYS A 102 7.02 8.91 -19.56
C LYS A 102 5.59 9.25 -19.95
N LEU A 103 4.69 9.52 -19.01
CA LEU A 103 3.32 9.91 -19.34
C LEU A 103 3.25 11.41 -19.65
N SER A 104 2.40 11.78 -20.62
CA SER A 104 2.03 13.18 -20.85
C SER A 104 1.32 13.75 -19.61
N LYS A 105 1.23 15.09 -19.51
CA LYS A 105 0.54 15.74 -18.40
C LYS A 105 -0.92 15.23 -18.29
N SER A 106 -1.67 15.22 -19.40
CA SER A 106 -3.08 14.76 -19.41
C SER A 106 -3.23 13.30 -19.00
N GLN A 107 -2.29 12.42 -19.38
CA GLN A 107 -2.32 11.02 -18.96
C GLN A 107 -2.02 10.85 -17.48
N ARG A 108 -1.19 11.72 -16.88
CA ARG A 108 -0.94 11.73 -15.43
C ARG A 108 -2.17 12.21 -14.67
N ASP A 109 -2.83 13.24 -15.18
CA ASP A 109 -4.02 13.81 -14.56
C ASP A 109 -5.16 12.76 -14.54
N GLN A 110 -5.45 12.10 -15.67
CA GLN A 110 -6.41 11.00 -15.74
C GLN A 110 -6.08 9.82 -14.83
N PHE A 111 -4.78 9.49 -14.73
CA PHE A 111 -4.31 8.44 -13.85
C PHE A 111 -4.52 8.80 -12.37
N ASN A 112 -4.18 10.02 -11.99
CA ASN A 112 -4.38 10.52 -10.64
C ASN A 112 -5.88 10.56 -10.30
N GLU A 113 -6.72 11.00 -11.21
CA GLU A 113 -8.17 11.03 -11.08
C GLU A 113 -8.73 9.63 -10.80
N PHE A 114 -8.36 8.63 -11.62
CA PHE A 114 -8.80 7.24 -11.47
C PHE A 114 -8.38 6.61 -10.12
N VAL A 115 -7.14 6.85 -9.68
CA VAL A 115 -6.65 6.34 -8.39
C VAL A 115 -7.32 7.07 -7.22
N SER A 116 -7.47 8.40 -7.32
CA SER A 116 -8.11 9.19 -6.26
C SER A 116 -9.58 8.85 -6.14
N GLU A 117 -10.29 8.64 -7.26
CA GLU A 117 -11.68 8.18 -7.26
C GLU A 117 -11.85 6.86 -6.49
N TYR A 118 -10.99 5.85 -6.77
CA TYR A 118 -11.02 4.60 -6.01
C TYR A 118 -10.79 4.83 -4.51
N LEU A 119 -9.76 5.61 -4.16
CA LEU A 119 -9.36 5.81 -2.76
C LEU A 119 -10.40 6.60 -1.96
N VAL A 120 -11.12 7.54 -2.61
CA VAL A 120 -12.12 8.40 -1.96
C VAL A 120 -13.49 7.76 -1.94
N GLU A 121 -13.92 7.13 -3.06
CA GLU A 121 -15.29 6.67 -3.25
C GLU A 121 -15.52 5.21 -2.81
N ARG A 122 -14.44 4.41 -2.65
CA ARG A 122 -14.61 2.99 -2.30
C ARG A 122 -15.04 2.82 -0.85
N GLN A 123 -16.30 2.42 -0.65
CA GLN A 123 -16.95 2.35 0.66
C GLN A 123 -16.34 1.32 1.62
N ASN A 124 -15.87 0.19 1.09
CA ASN A 124 -15.28 -0.89 1.87
C ASN A 124 -13.74 -0.86 1.91
N LEU A 125 -13.12 0.25 1.47
CA LEU A 125 -11.69 0.48 1.63
C LEU A 125 -11.38 0.77 3.09
N CYS A 126 -10.61 -0.10 3.73
CA CYS A 126 -10.20 0.01 5.14
C CYS A 126 -8.87 0.74 5.32
N GLY A 127 -8.02 0.72 4.31
CA GLY A 127 -6.75 1.44 4.37
C GLY A 127 -5.85 1.22 3.16
N THR A 128 -4.84 2.07 3.06
CA THR A 128 -3.91 2.10 1.93
C THR A 128 -2.49 1.86 2.42
N PHE A 129 -1.81 0.86 1.89
CA PHE A 129 -0.38 0.66 2.07
C PHE A 129 0.39 1.43 1.00
N VAL A 130 1.16 2.43 1.42
CA VAL A 130 2.02 3.23 0.55
C VAL A 130 3.43 2.64 0.57
N LEU A 131 3.90 2.12 -0.56
CA LEU A 131 5.19 1.49 -0.68
C LEU A 131 6.27 2.51 -1.06
N ILE A 132 7.34 2.54 -0.26
CA ILE A 132 8.50 3.43 -0.43
C ILE A 132 9.76 2.58 -0.57
N ASP A 133 10.60 2.89 -1.54
CA ASP A 133 11.89 2.19 -1.73
C ASP A 133 12.92 2.72 -0.72
N SER A 134 13.26 1.91 0.27
CA SER A 134 14.16 2.29 1.38
C SER A 134 15.61 2.60 0.96
N ARG A 135 15.99 2.28 -0.28
CA ARG A 135 17.33 2.54 -0.81
C ARG A 135 17.58 4.02 -1.11
N HIS A 136 16.51 4.80 -1.27
CA HIS A 136 16.57 6.19 -1.67
C HIS A 136 16.23 7.13 -0.51
N SER A 137 16.81 8.34 -0.54
CA SER A 137 16.35 9.45 0.28
C SER A 137 14.89 9.79 -0.06
N PRO A 138 14.15 10.52 0.80
CA PRO A 138 12.79 10.92 0.55
C PRO A 138 12.61 11.53 -0.84
N GLN A 139 11.64 11.02 -1.57
CA GLN A 139 11.33 11.53 -2.91
C GLN A 139 10.11 12.45 -2.82
N LYS A 140 10.19 13.62 -3.44
CA LYS A 140 9.12 14.63 -3.42
C LYS A 140 7.76 14.07 -3.83
N ILE A 141 7.73 13.16 -4.81
CA ILE A 141 6.48 12.57 -5.28
C ILE A 141 5.86 11.61 -4.26
N ASP A 142 6.70 10.89 -3.48
CA ASP A 142 6.21 10.01 -2.41
C ASP A 142 5.64 10.85 -1.26
N LEU A 143 6.34 11.94 -0.87
CA LEU A 143 5.87 12.86 0.16
C LEU A 143 4.58 13.59 -0.26
N ALA A 144 4.49 14.03 -1.52
CA ALA A 144 3.30 14.67 -2.04
C ALA A 144 2.08 13.74 -2.04
N PHE A 145 2.27 12.46 -2.37
CA PHE A 145 1.18 11.48 -2.32
C PHE A 145 0.71 11.22 -0.88
N VAL A 146 1.64 11.10 0.07
CA VAL A 146 1.30 10.91 1.49
C VAL A 146 0.63 12.16 2.07
N SER A 147 1.10 13.38 1.71
CA SER A 147 0.43 14.64 2.10
C SER A 147 -1.01 14.67 1.62
N TRP A 148 -1.25 14.31 0.35
CA TRP A 148 -2.60 14.23 -0.19
C TRP A 148 -3.50 13.22 0.55
N LEU A 149 -2.99 12.04 0.93
CA LEU A 149 -3.76 11.09 1.73
C LEU A 149 -4.19 11.67 3.09
N ILE A 150 -3.30 12.46 3.72
CA ILE A 150 -3.59 13.14 4.99
C ILE A 150 -4.65 14.23 4.78
N GLU A 151 -4.50 15.06 3.76
CA GLU A 151 -5.45 16.13 3.41
C GLU A 151 -6.84 15.57 3.08
N ALA A 152 -6.89 14.42 2.40
CA ALA A 152 -8.12 13.70 2.06
C ALA A 152 -8.67 12.86 3.22
N GLU A 153 -8.03 12.87 4.39
CA GLU A 153 -8.41 12.08 5.57
C GLU A 153 -8.52 10.57 5.31
N LEU A 154 -7.69 10.04 4.41
CA LEU A 154 -7.69 8.63 4.04
C LEU A 154 -6.75 7.82 4.93
N PRO A 155 -7.16 6.67 5.47
CA PRO A 155 -6.32 5.84 6.32
C PRO A 155 -5.20 5.19 5.53
N PHE A 156 -3.96 5.29 6.03
CA PHE A 156 -2.80 4.68 5.38
C PHE A 156 -1.75 4.19 6.37
N ALA A 157 -0.91 3.27 5.88
CA ALA A 157 0.34 2.86 6.51
C ALA A 157 1.47 2.84 5.46
N ILE A 158 2.71 3.00 5.91
CA ILE A 158 3.88 3.01 5.02
C ILE A 158 4.57 1.65 5.05
N ILE A 159 4.98 1.17 3.88
CA ILE A 159 5.83 -0.01 3.76
C ILE A 159 7.14 0.38 3.08
N PHE A 160 8.23 0.41 3.84
CA PHE A 160 9.57 0.55 3.30
C PHE A 160 10.03 -0.79 2.72
N THR A 161 10.21 -0.83 1.40
CA THR A 161 10.56 -2.05 0.66
C THR A 161 12.08 -2.15 0.44
N LYS A 162 12.55 -3.37 0.07
CA LYS A 162 13.94 -3.64 -0.35
C LYS A 162 14.99 -3.36 0.73
N THR A 163 14.65 -3.57 1.99
CA THR A 163 15.56 -3.30 3.11
C THR A 163 16.82 -4.16 3.09
N ASP A 164 16.80 -5.28 2.36
CA ASP A 164 17.94 -6.17 2.11
C ASP A 164 18.91 -5.66 1.03
N LYS A 165 18.53 -4.66 0.25
CA LYS A 165 19.34 -4.15 -0.87
C LYS A 165 20.28 -3.00 -0.50
N SER A 166 20.34 -2.62 0.77
CA SER A 166 21.22 -1.59 1.30
C SER A 166 21.72 -1.98 2.69
N LYS A 167 22.84 -1.37 3.12
CA LYS A 167 23.35 -1.58 4.50
C LYS A 167 22.30 -1.09 5.52
N PRO A 168 22.09 -1.78 6.65
CA PRO A 168 21.07 -1.42 7.65
C PRO A 168 21.14 0.05 8.10
N LYS A 169 22.35 0.61 8.24
CA LYS A 169 22.56 2.03 8.59
C LYS A 169 21.96 2.98 7.53
N VAL A 170 22.04 2.62 6.24
CA VAL A 170 21.48 3.42 5.13
C VAL A 170 19.95 3.34 5.14
N VAL A 171 19.40 2.15 5.33
CA VAL A 171 17.95 1.94 5.47
C VAL A 171 17.41 2.78 6.62
N LYS A 172 17.96 2.61 7.82
CA LYS A 172 17.55 3.37 9.01
C LYS A 172 17.63 4.87 8.80
N LYS A 173 18.70 5.37 8.15
CA LYS A 173 18.85 6.79 7.81
C LYS A 173 17.71 7.25 6.87
N ASN A 174 17.45 6.52 5.78
CA ASN A 174 16.46 6.93 4.78
C ASN A 174 15.03 6.88 5.33
N VAL A 175 14.71 5.84 6.12
CA VAL A 175 13.43 5.74 6.85
C VAL A 175 13.27 6.93 7.80
N GLY A 176 14.29 7.24 8.61
CA GLY A 176 14.26 8.37 9.54
C GLY A 176 14.08 9.71 8.81
N LEU A 177 14.79 9.93 7.70
CA LEU A 177 14.64 11.14 6.90
C LEU A 177 13.24 11.27 6.30
N PHE A 178 12.62 10.16 5.87
CA PHE A 178 11.26 10.18 5.33
C PHE A 178 10.24 10.57 6.40
N LEU A 179 10.31 9.93 7.56
CA LEU A 179 9.43 10.22 8.69
C LEU A 179 9.63 11.64 9.23
N GLU A 180 10.88 12.15 9.20
CA GLU A 180 11.16 13.53 9.58
C GLU A 180 10.56 14.53 8.61
N ALA A 181 10.71 14.29 7.29
CA ALA A 181 10.11 15.13 6.27
C ALA A 181 8.57 15.19 6.35
N MET A 182 7.94 14.12 6.84
CA MET A 182 6.48 14.13 7.04
C MET A 182 6.01 15.08 8.13
N LYS A 183 6.87 15.46 9.09
CA LYS A 183 6.49 16.39 10.16
C LYS A 183 6.11 17.78 9.66
N GLU A 184 6.52 18.13 8.43
CA GLU A 184 6.15 19.40 7.79
C GLU A 184 4.64 19.51 7.52
N PHE A 185 3.93 18.35 7.40
CA PHE A 185 2.51 18.29 7.04
C PHE A 185 1.71 17.26 7.86
N SER A 186 2.29 16.65 8.90
CA SER A 186 1.63 15.67 9.75
C SER A 186 2.01 15.82 11.21
N GLU A 187 1.03 15.84 12.11
CA GLU A 187 1.23 15.89 13.56
C GLU A 187 1.66 14.57 14.20
N GLY A 188 2.20 13.63 13.47
CA GLY A 188 2.68 12.39 14.04
C GLY A 188 3.15 11.39 12.99
N ALA A 189 3.82 10.33 13.45
CA ALA A 189 4.29 9.28 12.57
C ALA A 189 3.17 8.29 12.21
N PRO A 190 3.02 7.90 10.93
CA PRO A 190 2.12 6.82 10.54
C PRO A 190 2.65 5.47 11.04
N VAL A 191 1.80 4.45 11.01
CA VAL A 191 2.25 3.06 11.11
C VAL A 191 3.18 2.79 9.93
N ALA A 192 4.36 2.24 10.21
CA ALA A 192 5.36 1.96 9.18
C ALA A 192 5.95 0.55 9.36
N PHE A 193 6.21 -0.12 8.24
CA PHE A 193 6.79 -1.45 8.18
C PHE A 193 8.07 -1.41 7.33
N GLU A 194 9.04 -2.22 7.70
CA GLU A 194 10.22 -2.50 6.89
C GLU A 194 10.12 -3.90 6.30
N THR A 195 10.25 -4.03 4.96
CA THR A 195 10.03 -5.30 4.29
C THR A 195 11.16 -5.68 3.33
N SER A 196 11.39 -6.99 3.24
CA SER A 196 12.27 -7.61 2.25
C SER A 196 11.64 -8.87 1.68
N ILE A 197 11.56 -8.94 0.36
CA ILE A 197 11.08 -10.15 -0.33
C ILE A 197 12.11 -11.30 -0.24
N THR A 198 13.40 -10.98 -0.10
CA THR A 198 14.50 -11.96 -0.03
C THR A 198 14.54 -12.64 1.34
N THR A 199 14.48 -11.85 2.42
CA THR A 199 14.54 -12.37 3.79
C THR A 199 13.17 -12.67 4.38
N ARG A 200 12.08 -12.31 3.68
CA ARG A 200 10.68 -12.36 4.13
C ARG A 200 10.38 -11.50 5.36
N ALA A 201 11.27 -10.57 5.71
CA ALA A 201 11.06 -9.62 6.82
C ALA A 201 9.82 -8.76 6.58
N GLY A 202 9.12 -8.40 7.66
CA GLY A 202 7.95 -7.53 7.65
C GLY A 202 6.65 -8.21 7.20
N ARG A 203 6.70 -9.44 6.66
CA ARG A 203 5.50 -10.15 6.18
C ARG A 203 4.47 -10.40 7.28
N LYS A 204 4.93 -10.88 8.42
CA LYS A 204 4.04 -11.20 9.56
C LYS A 204 3.42 -9.94 10.14
N GLU A 205 4.20 -8.89 10.23
CA GLU A 205 3.82 -7.60 10.78
C GLU A 205 2.72 -6.93 9.92
N VAL A 206 2.90 -6.91 8.59
CA VAL A 206 1.89 -6.37 7.67
C VAL A 206 0.60 -7.19 7.73
N LEU A 207 0.68 -8.51 7.71
CA LEU A 207 -0.50 -9.38 7.78
C LEU A 207 -1.21 -9.29 9.14
N GLY A 208 -0.47 -9.23 10.24
CA GLY A 208 -1.03 -9.04 11.58
C GLY A 208 -1.74 -7.70 11.72
N PHE A 209 -1.22 -6.66 11.08
CA PHE A 209 -1.88 -5.36 11.01
C PHE A 209 -3.23 -5.44 10.26
N VAL A 210 -3.26 -6.12 9.09
CA VAL A 210 -4.50 -6.34 8.34
C VAL A 210 -5.53 -7.10 9.18
N GLU A 211 -5.12 -8.20 9.83
CA GLU A 211 -6.02 -9.01 10.68
C GLU A 211 -6.59 -8.20 11.84
N THR A 212 -5.75 -7.42 12.52
CA THR A 212 -6.20 -6.54 13.60
C THR A 212 -7.16 -5.47 13.11
N ALA A 213 -6.93 -4.91 11.93
CA ALA A 213 -7.83 -3.93 11.34
C ALA A 213 -9.19 -4.53 10.98
N ILE A 214 -9.20 -5.75 10.40
CA ILE A 214 -10.46 -6.49 10.11
C ILE A 214 -11.22 -6.82 11.38
N GLY A 215 -10.54 -7.25 12.43
CA GLY A 215 -11.18 -7.62 13.70
C GLY A 215 -11.80 -6.44 14.48
N ARG A 216 -11.60 -5.19 14.02
CA ARG A 216 -12.16 -3.96 14.58
C ARG A 216 -13.34 -3.39 13.78
N LEU A 217 -13.67 -3.99 12.65
CA LEU A 217 -14.81 -3.64 11.79
C LEU A 217 -16.07 -4.37 12.24
#